data_201fb3ed4dd2a294d2967e5e912d2335
#
_entry.id   201fb3ed4dd2a294d2967e5e912d2335
#
_cell.length_a   1.000
_cell.length_b   1.000
_cell.length_c   1.000
_cell.angle_alpha   90.00
_cell.angle_beta   90.00
_cell.angle_gamma   90.00
#
_symmetry.space_group_name_H-M   'P 1'
#
loop_
_entity.id
_entity.type
_entity.pdbx_description
1 polymer ?
#
loop_
_entity_poly.entity_id
_entity_poly.type
_entity_poly.pdbx_seq_one_letter_code
_entity_poly.pdbx_strand_id
1 'polypeptide(L)'
;DAREGRRLPVEHCIEGTDGWNFAPELEDAMDDTEPEVSHIVCKKTFGAYMLPSDILDELMAHNKAVDDIEKIIVYGYCTDICVISNAMVLRAAFPETEIEILSDCCAGVTPDTHRTALDAMRACQFTIL
;
A
#
# COMPACT_ATOMS: atom_id res chain seq x y z
N ASP A 1 9.62 19.32 -4.32
CA ASP A 1 8.70 19.20 -3.17
C ASP A 1 7.26 19.06 -3.64
N ALA A 2 6.69 17.87 -3.47
CA ALA A 2 5.27 17.63 -3.75
C ALA A 2 4.38 18.44 -2.79
N ARG A 3 3.16 18.80 -3.23
CA ARG A 3 2.19 19.51 -2.39
C ARG A 3 1.89 18.77 -1.09
N GLU A 4 1.81 17.44 -1.16
CA GLU A 4 1.55 16.58 -0.01
C GLU A 4 2.70 16.68 1.00
N GLY A 5 3.95 16.53 0.57
CA GLY A 5 5.12 16.62 1.44
C GLY A 5 5.24 17.98 2.16
N ARG A 6 4.91 19.09 1.50
CA ARG A 6 4.94 20.42 2.13
C ARG A 6 3.94 20.64 3.27
N ARG A 7 2.96 19.75 3.42
CA ARG A 7 1.92 19.82 4.46
C ARG A 7 2.14 18.83 5.59
N LEU A 8 3.15 17.98 5.45
CA LEU A 8 3.52 17.06 6.53
C LEU A 8 4.36 17.80 7.57
N PRO A 9 4.23 17.44 8.86
CA PRO A 9 4.93 18.14 9.94
C PRO A 9 6.44 17.88 9.93
N VAL A 10 6.87 16.80 9.29
CA VAL A 10 8.27 16.38 9.22
C VAL A 10 8.59 15.89 7.81
N GLU A 11 9.75 16.30 7.29
CA GLU A 11 10.29 15.71 6.06
C GLU A 11 10.65 14.25 6.29
N HIS A 12 10.23 13.36 5.38
CA HIS A 12 10.52 11.93 5.43
C HIS A 12 10.49 11.31 4.04
N CYS A 13 11.04 10.11 3.91
CA CYS A 13 11.12 9.36 2.65
C CYS A 13 11.70 10.19 1.50
N ILE A 14 12.76 10.97 1.78
CA ILE A 14 13.44 11.77 0.75
C ILE A 14 14.31 10.84 -0.09
N GLU A 15 14.02 10.78 -1.38
CA GLU A 15 14.75 9.96 -2.35
C GLU A 15 16.27 10.18 -2.25
N GLY A 16 17.02 9.07 -2.14
CA GLY A 16 18.47 9.06 -2.02
C GLY A 16 19.02 9.26 -0.60
N THR A 17 18.16 9.21 0.42
CA THR A 17 18.57 9.21 1.84
C THR A 17 18.30 7.86 2.48
N ASP A 18 18.98 7.57 3.61
CA ASP A 18 18.74 6.33 4.37
C ASP A 18 17.27 6.17 4.80
N GLY A 19 16.57 7.28 5.08
CA GLY A 19 15.15 7.26 5.46
C GLY A 19 14.19 6.97 4.30
N TRP A 20 14.69 6.83 3.07
CA TRP A 20 13.93 6.39 1.90
C TRP A 20 14.07 4.90 1.65
N ASN A 21 15.15 4.28 2.13
CA ASN A 21 15.40 2.85 1.99
C ASN A 21 14.43 2.04 2.86
N PHE A 22 14.27 0.78 2.54
CA PHE A 22 13.55 -0.15 3.41
C PHE A 22 14.32 -0.35 4.72
N ALA A 23 13.60 -0.70 5.78
CA ALA A 23 14.24 -1.13 7.01
C ALA A 23 15.05 -2.42 6.74
N PRO A 24 16.24 -2.59 7.37
CA PRO A 24 17.08 -3.76 7.10
C PRO A 24 16.35 -5.10 7.24
N GLU A 25 15.48 -5.22 8.25
CA GLU A 25 14.71 -6.44 8.48
C GLU A 25 13.71 -6.72 7.35
N LEU A 26 13.25 -5.69 6.65
CA LEU A 26 12.37 -5.84 5.50
C LEU A 26 13.18 -6.16 4.24
N GLU A 27 14.34 -5.55 4.07
CA GLU A 27 15.28 -5.89 2.97
C GLU A 27 15.66 -7.35 3.05
N ASP A 28 16.08 -7.85 4.24
CA ASP A 28 16.41 -9.27 4.47
C ASP A 28 15.22 -10.18 4.11
N ALA A 29 14.00 -9.82 4.51
CA ALA A 29 12.81 -10.61 4.19
C ALA A 29 12.46 -10.59 2.70
N MET A 30 12.76 -9.51 1.98
CA MET A 30 12.56 -9.41 0.54
C MET A 30 13.60 -10.20 -0.24
N ASP A 31 14.86 -10.23 0.23
CA ASP A 31 15.93 -11.03 -0.38
C ASP A 31 15.69 -12.53 -0.26
N ASP A 32 14.99 -12.98 0.79
CA ASP A 32 14.58 -14.36 0.99
C ASP A 32 13.38 -14.78 0.12
N THR A 33 12.72 -13.83 -0.56
CA THR A 33 11.61 -14.13 -1.49
C THR A 33 12.12 -14.37 -2.90
N GLU A 34 11.44 -15.25 -3.64
CA GLU A 34 11.76 -15.48 -5.06
C GLU A 34 11.61 -14.14 -5.82
N PRO A 35 12.60 -13.74 -6.64
CA PRO A 35 12.60 -12.46 -7.36
C PRO A 35 11.38 -12.25 -8.26
N GLU A 36 10.73 -13.34 -8.66
CA GLU A 36 9.54 -13.35 -9.51
C GLU A 36 8.25 -12.97 -8.74
N VAL A 37 8.34 -12.82 -7.40
CA VAL A 37 7.17 -12.64 -6.51
C VAL A 37 7.16 -11.26 -5.87
N SER A 38 8.25 -10.49 -5.94
CA SER A 38 8.33 -9.16 -5.33
C SER A 38 8.49 -8.05 -6.38
N HIS A 39 7.66 -7.01 -6.27
CA HIS A 39 7.67 -5.86 -7.15
C HIS A 39 7.69 -4.56 -6.34
N ILE A 40 8.65 -3.66 -6.64
CA ILE A 40 8.79 -2.39 -5.95
C ILE A 40 8.17 -1.28 -6.80
N VAL A 41 7.12 -0.65 -6.28
CA VAL A 41 6.45 0.50 -6.91
C VAL A 41 6.87 1.79 -6.24
N CYS A 42 7.67 2.60 -6.94
CA CYS A 42 8.06 3.93 -6.47
C CYS A 42 6.95 4.95 -6.71
N LYS A 43 6.54 5.66 -5.67
CA LYS A 43 5.49 6.69 -5.74
C LYS A 43 5.95 8.02 -5.15
N LYS A 44 5.47 9.12 -5.72
CA LYS A 44 5.74 10.50 -5.24
C LYS A 44 4.51 11.16 -4.59
N THR A 45 3.46 10.38 -4.37
CA THR A 45 2.17 10.79 -3.80
C THR A 45 1.71 9.78 -2.76
N PHE A 46 0.75 10.11 -1.92
CA PHE A 46 0.25 9.18 -0.90
C PHE A 46 -0.33 7.91 -1.53
N GLY A 47 -1.17 8.07 -2.55
CA GLY A 47 -1.67 6.96 -3.36
C GLY A 47 -0.90 6.80 -4.67
N ALA A 48 -0.52 5.58 -5.00
CA ALA A 48 0.10 5.22 -6.27
C ALA A 48 -0.99 4.96 -7.32
N TYR A 49 -1.36 5.98 -8.09
CA TYR A 49 -2.45 5.84 -9.07
C TYR A 49 -2.16 4.82 -10.18
N MET A 50 -0.89 4.51 -10.42
CA MET A 50 -0.48 3.48 -11.38
C MET A 50 -0.46 2.06 -10.80
N LEU A 51 -0.56 1.90 -9.49
CA LEU A 51 -0.50 0.59 -8.82
C LEU A 51 -1.44 -0.48 -9.43
N PRO A 52 -2.70 -0.16 -9.79
CA PRO A 52 -3.54 -1.14 -10.48
C PRO A 52 -3.00 -1.58 -11.84
N SER A 53 -2.39 -0.67 -12.61
CA SER A 53 -1.78 -1.01 -13.89
C SER A 53 -0.56 -1.91 -13.70
N ASP A 54 0.26 -1.62 -12.70
CA ASP A 54 1.44 -2.43 -12.37
C ASP A 54 1.01 -3.86 -11.99
N ILE A 55 -0.08 -4.00 -11.21
CA ILE A 55 -0.66 -5.32 -10.87
C ILE A 55 -1.18 -6.05 -12.12
N LEU A 56 -1.87 -5.33 -13.01
CA LEU A 56 -2.38 -5.93 -14.25
C LEU A 56 -1.26 -6.39 -15.17
N ASP A 57 -0.20 -5.60 -15.29
CA ASP A 57 0.97 -5.95 -16.10
C ASP A 57 1.66 -7.20 -15.54
N GLU A 58 1.76 -7.32 -14.21
CA GLU A 58 2.32 -8.49 -13.55
C GLU A 58 1.46 -9.74 -13.76
N LEU A 59 0.13 -9.62 -13.62
CA LEU A 59 -0.79 -10.72 -13.92
C LEU A 59 -0.64 -11.19 -15.38
N MET A 60 -0.57 -10.26 -16.32
CA MET A 60 -0.40 -10.57 -17.74
C MET A 60 0.94 -11.26 -18.03
N ALA A 61 2.02 -10.84 -17.39
CA ALA A 61 3.34 -11.48 -17.50
C ALA A 61 3.30 -12.97 -17.08
N HIS A 62 2.42 -13.30 -16.12
CA HIS A 62 2.21 -14.68 -15.65
C HIS A 62 1.02 -15.40 -16.30
N ASN A 63 0.46 -14.87 -17.40
CA ASN A 63 -0.73 -15.41 -18.09
C ASN A 63 -1.94 -15.55 -17.15
N LYS A 64 -2.12 -14.62 -16.22
CA LYS A 64 -3.25 -14.54 -15.30
C LYS A 64 -4.18 -13.37 -15.65
N ALA A 65 -5.41 -13.44 -15.18
CA ALA A 65 -6.43 -12.41 -15.31
C ALA A 65 -6.82 -11.86 -13.94
N VAL A 66 -7.60 -10.79 -13.90
CA VAL A 66 -8.12 -10.20 -12.64
C VAL A 66 -8.91 -11.21 -11.82
N ASP A 67 -9.66 -12.08 -12.48
CA ASP A 67 -10.47 -13.12 -11.83
C ASP A 67 -9.62 -14.21 -11.14
N ASP A 68 -8.31 -14.25 -11.42
CA ASP A 68 -7.37 -15.15 -10.74
C ASP A 68 -6.85 -14.54 -9.40
N ILE A 69 -7.20 -13.29 -9.09
CA ILE A 69 -6.88 -12.68 -7.80
C ILE A 69 -7.87 -13.18 -6.76
N GLU A 70 -7.44 -14.06 -5.88
CA GLU A 70 -8.27 -14.53 -4.78
C GLU A 70 -8.60 -13.38 -3.79
N LYS A 71 -7.59 -12.62 -3.43
CA LYS A 71 -7.69 -11.45 -2.55
C LYS A 71 -6.48 -10.55 -2.63
N ILE A 72 -6.63 -9.31 -2.19
CA ILE A 72 -5.56 -8.34 -2.02
C ILE A 72 -5.41 -8.06 -0.52
N ILE A 73 -4.20 -8.25 0.01
CA ILE A 73 -3.89 -7.96 1.42
C ILE A 73 -3.07 -6.67 1.48
N VAL A 74 -3.52 -5.71 2.28
CA VAL A 74 -2.87 -4.40 2.43
C VAL A 74 -2.46 -4.19 3.88
N TYR A 75 -1.21 -3.78 4.09
CA TYR A 75 -0.68 -3.44 5.41
C TYR A 75 0.46 -2.42 5.30
N GLY A 76 0.92 -1.89 6.43
CA GLY A 76 2.03 -0.94 6.50
C GLY A 76 1.68 0.39 7.17
N TYR A 77 2.36 1.47 6.80
CA TYR A 77 2.18 2.80 7.39
C TYR A 77 2.40 3.94 6.35
N CYS A 78 1.72 5.05 6.61
CA CYS A 78 0.76 5.25 7.69
C CYS A 78 -0.64 4.82 7.25
N THR A 79 -1.37 4.17 8.17
CA THR A 79 -2.76 3.69 7.94
C THR A 79 -3.65 4.80 7.39
N ASP A 80 -3.55 5.98 7.99
CA ASP A 80 -4.35 7.18 7.74
C ASP A 80 -3.83 8.04 6.58
N ILE A 81 -2.76 7.64 5.92
CA ILE A 81 -2.16 8.36 4.78
C ILE A 81 -1.98 7.39 3.59
N CYS A 82 -0.84 6.69 3.53
CA CYS A 82 -0.50 5.86 2.36
C CYS A 82 -1.36 4.61 2.25
N VAL A 83 -1.65 3.93 3.37
CA VAL A 83 -2.42 2.68 3.36
C VAL A 83 -3.83 2.93 2.84
N ILE A 84 -4.59 3.84 3.48
CA ILE A 84 -5.95 4.16 3.03
C ILE A 84 -5.98 4.71 1.59
N SER A 85 -4.99 5.54 1.20
CA SER A 85 -4.93 6.10 -0.14
C SER A 85 -4.77 5.01 -1.20
N ASN A 86 -3.87 4.05 -0.98
CA ASN A 86 -3.67 2.94 -1.92
C ASN A 86 -4.82 1.93 -1.86
N ALA A 87 -5.36 1.65 -0.68
CA ALA A 87 -6.53 0.79 -0.53
C ALA A 87 -7.71 1.31 -1.37
N MET A 88 -8.01 2.62 -1.32
CA MET A 88 -9.09 3.22 -2.11
C MET A 88 -8.82 3.14 -3.63
N VAL A 89 -7.57 3.32 -4.06
CA VAL A 89 -7.17 3.14 -5.47
C VAL A 89 -7.40 1.69 -5.91
N LEU A 90 -7.00 0.72 -5.09
CA LEU A 90 -7.20 -0.71 -5.36
C LEU A 90 -8.68 -1.08 -5.37
N ARG A 91 -9.48 -0.60 -4.41
CA ARG A 91 -10.93 -0.83 -4.37
C ARG A 91 -11.64 -0.30 -5.63
N ALA A 92 -11.22 0.87 -6.13
CA ALA A 92 -11.80 1.44 -7.34
C ALA A 92 -11.44 0.64 -8.60
N ALA A 93 -10.24 0.06 -8.65
CA ALA A 93 -9.76 -0.71 -9.78
C ALA A 93 -10.23 -2.17 -9.78
N PHE A 94 -10.38 -2.75 -8.59
CA PHE A 94 -10.76 -4.16 -8.37
C PHE A 94 -12.02 -4.26 -7.51
N PRO A 95 -13.19 -3.82 -8.03
CA PRO A 95 -14.41 -3.70 -7.22
C PRO A 95 -14.96 -5.05 -6.74
N GLU A 96 -14.71 -6.12 -7.49
CA GLU A 96 -15.19 -7.47 -7.16
C GLU A 96 -14.18 -8.29 -6.34
N THR A 97 -12.93 -7.82 -6.21
CA THR A 97 -11.90 -8.54 -5.47
C THR A 97 -12.01 -8.26 -3.97
N GLU A 98 -11.87 -9.28 -3.15
CA GLU A 98 -11.77 -9.13 -1.70
C GLU A 98 -10.49 -8.36 -1.33
N ILE A 99 -10.62 -7.28 -0.54
CA ILE A 99 -9.48 -6.50 -0.07
C ILE A 99 -9.48 -6.48 1.45
N GLU A 100 -8.44 -7.09 2.03
CA GLU A 100 -8.22 -7.23 3.47
C GLU A 100 -7.17 -6.23 3.94
N ILE A 101 -7.43 -5.58 5.08
CA ILE A 101 -6.47 -4.71 5.76
C ILE A 101 -6.01 -5.41 7.03
N LEU A 102 -4.73 -5.74 7.14
CA LEU A 102 -4.15 -6.32 8.36
C LEU A 102 -3.90 -5.19 9.37
N SER A 103 -4.88 -4.91 10.23
CA SER A 103 -4.82 -3.77 11.14
C SER A 103 -3.67 -3.84 12.14
N ASP A 104 -3.35 -5.04 12.62
CA ASP A 104 -2.23 -5.28 13.55
C ASP A 104 -0.85 -5.10 12.88
N CYS A 105 -0.80 -5.12 11.55
CA CYS A 105 0.39 -4.82 10.74
C CYS A 105 0.35 -3.39 10.18
N CYS A 106 -0.52 -2.52 10.72
CA CYS A 106 -0.65 -1.13 10.31
C CYS A 106 -0.37 -0.18 11.47
N ALA A 107 0.23 0.97 11.16
CA ALA A 107 0.40 2.06 12.12
C ALA A 107 -0.03 3.39 11.50
N GLY A 108 -0.82 4.18 12.21
CA GLY A 108 -1.20 5.54 11.83
C GLY A 108 -0.30 6.59 12.47
N VAL A 109 -0.46 7.85 12.06
CA VAL A 109 0.26 8.99 12.67
C VAL A 109 -0.09 9.12 14.15
N THR A 110 -1.36 8.88 14.49
CA THR A 110 -1.83 8.79 15.87
C THR A 110 -2.80 7.61 16.01
N PRO A 111 -3.02 7.08 17.25
CA PRO A 111 -4.02 6.05 17.47
C PRO A 111 -5.43 6.46 17.02
N ASP A 112 -5.78 7.74 17.13
CA ASP A 112 -7.10 8.25 16.74
C ASP A 112 -7.27 8.30 15.23
N THR A 113 -6.27 8.81 14.49
CA THR A 113 -6.31 8.85 13.03
C THR A 113 -6.22 7.46 12.42
N HIS A 114 -5.46 6.54 13.04
CA HIS A 114 -5.44 5.13 12.67
C HIS A 114 -6.86 4.52 12.74
N ARG A 115 -7.55 4.64 13.88
CA ARG A 115 -8.92 4.14 14.04
C ARG A 115 -9.88 4.75 13.04
N THR A 116 -9.79 6.07 12.84
CA THR A 116 -10.62 6.79 11.87
C THR A 116 -10.44 6.25 10.45
N ALA A 117 -9.21 5.98 10.06
CA ALA A 117 -8.92 5.41 8.74
C ALA A 117 -9.47 3.99 8.58
N LEU A 118 -9.32 3.14 9.60
CA LEU A 118 -9.91 1.80 9.59
C LEU A 118 -11.44 1.85 9.49
N ASP A 119 -12.09 2.76 10.23
CA ASP A 119 -13.55 2.92 10.17
C ASP A 119 -14.00 3.42 8.79
N ALA A 120 -13.26 4.35 8.19
CA ALA A 120 -13.53 4.80 6.82
C ALA A 120 -13.38 3.65 5.79
N MET A 121 -12.34 2.82 5.94
CA MET A 121 -12.15 1.65 5.07
C MET A 121 -13.27 0.61 5.28
N ARG A 122 -13.71 0.34 6.52
CA ARG A 122 -14.89 -0.51 6.78
C ARG A 122 -16.13 0.00 6.06
N ALA A 123 -16.40 1.32 6.12
CA ALA A 123 -17.51 1.93 5.41
C ALA A 123 -17.43 1.77 3.88
N CYS A 124 -16.20 1.66 3.35
CA CYS A 124 -15.92 1.39 1.93
C CYS A 124 -15.78 -0.12 1.61
N GLN A 125 -16.29 -1.00 2.49
CA GLN A 125 -16.37 -2.45 2.29
C GLN A 125 -15.01 -3.17 2.22
N PHE A 126 -14.02 -2.69 2.97
CA PHE A 126 -12.81 -3.45 3.21
C PHE A 126 -13.02 -4.40 4.41
N THR A 127 -12.44 -5.58 4.31
CA THR A 127 -12.34 -6.49 5.46
C THR A 127 -11.17 -6.07 6.33
N ILE A 128 -11.43 -5.73 7.59
CA ILE A 128 -10.40 -5.33 8.55
C ILE A 128 -10.13 -6.51 9.48
N LEU A 129 -8.93 -7.04 9.42
CA LEU A 129 -8.43 -8.16 10.23
C LEU A 129 -7.53 -7.67 11.35
#